data_d63dcdae0c6d4b50052740c85ad29b06
#
_entry.id   d63dcdae0c6d4b50052740c85ad29b06
#
_cell.length_a   1.000
_cell.length_b   1.000
_cell.length_c   1.000
_cell.angle_alpha   90.00
_cell.angle_beta   90.00
_cell.angle_gamma   90.00
#
_symmetry.space_group_name_H-M   'P 1'
#
loop_
_entity.id
_entity.type
_entity.pdbx_description
1 polymer ?
#
loop_
_entity_poly.entity_id
_entity_poly.type
_entity_poly.pdbx_seq_one_letter_code
_entity_poly.pdbx_strand_id
1 'polypeptide(L)'
;MTHFEEAELTSLIDWRKSCKEDGLSFSLSAYFIKTLVIALKEHPIFNSTLDEKNDVIRLHDDYHIGLATNAPDGLIVPVLKHADQKSILQIDEEMKELTRRAQNNELKGEDLRGGTFTISNVGPLGSIGATPIINAPQTALLAIHKTKRRPVVTKDDQIAIGEVMTMSMSFDHRIADGAQAVAFTNRWVEMLEDPKRLVLELI
;
A
#
# COMPACT_ATOMS: atom_id res chain seq x y z
N MET A 1 15.09 8.33 3.22
CA MET A 1 15.37 8.14 1.78
C MET A 1 14.08 7.83 1.04
N THR A 2 13.99 8.09 -0.29
CA THR A 2 12.80 7.71 -1.06
C THR A 2 13.23 6.90 -2.29
N HIS A 3 12.63 5.75 -2.47
CA HIS A 3 12.74 4.86 -3.62
C HIS A 3 11.49 5.02 -4.50
N PHE A 4 11.67 5.02 -5.82
CA PHE A 4 10.60 5.11 -6.81
C PHE A 4 10.55 3.82 -7.61
N GLU A 5 9.33 3.35 -7.92
CA GLU A 5 9.10 2.15 -8.71
C GLU A 5 7.84 2.29 -9.57
N GLU A 6 7.68 1.42 -10.57
CA GLU A 6 6.49 1.33 -11.42
C GLU A 6 5.91 -0.09 -11.37
N ALA A 7 4.60 -0.21 -11.56
CA ALA A 7 3.92 -1.49 -11.72
C ALA A 7 2.94 -1.43 -12.91
N GLU A 8 2.90 -2.48 -13.70
CA GLU A 8 1.97 -2.66 -14.81
C GLU A 8 0.71 -3.39 -14.30
N LEU A 9 -0.42 -2.71 -14.28
CA LEU A 9 -1.64 -3.17 -13.61
C LEU A 9 -2.73 -3.73 -14.55
N THR A 10 -2.47 -3.89 -15.84
CA THR A 10 -3.50 -4.30 -16.81
C THR A 10 -4.16 -5.62 -16.39
N SER A 11 -3.37 -6.63 -16.07
CA SER A 11 -3.87 -7.93 -15.61
C SER A 11 -4.73 -7.83 -14.35
N LEU A 12 -4.31 -7.01 -13.39
CA LEU A 12 -5.05 -6.78 -12.14
C LEU A 12 -6.37 -6.05 -12.39
N ILE A 13 -6.36 -5.02 -13.25
CA ILE A 13 -7.55 -4.26 -13.59
C ILE A 13 -8.56 -5.14 -14.33
N ASP A 14 -8.10 -5.97 -15.25
CA ASP A 14 -8.98 -6.87 -16.02
C ASP A 14 -9.55 -7.99 -15.14
N TRP A 15 -8.73 -8.58 -14.25
CA TRP A 15 -9.22 -9.53 -13.27
C TRP A 15 -10.27 -8.89 -12.32
N ARG A 16 -10.02 -7.68 -11.85
CA ARG A 16 -11.00 -6.96 -11.02
C ARG A 16 -12.32 -6.71 -11.74
N LYS A 17 -12.29 -6.40 -13.05
CA LYS A 17 -13.51 -6.25 -13.87
C LYS A 17 -14.29 -7.56 -13.93
N SER A 18 -13.62 -8.69 -14.20
CA SER A 18 -14.22 -10.02 -14.19
C SER A 18 -14.86 -10.35 -12.83
N CYS A 19 -14.16 -10.12 -11.72
CA CYS A 19 -14.74 -10.29 -10.38
C CYS A 19 -16.02 -9.48 -10.18
N LYS A 20 -16.06 -8.25 -10.69
CA LYS A 20 -17.25 -7.38 -10.59
C LYS A 20 -18.42 -7.91 -11.39
N GLU A 21 -18.19 -8.51 -12.56
CA GLU A 21 -19.21 -9.18 -13.37
C GLU A 21 -19.81 -10.39 -12.63
N ASP A 22 -18.99 -11.09 -11.84
CA ASP A 22 -19.40 -12.18 -10.97
C ASP A 22 -20.03 -11.72 -9.63
N GLY A 23 -20.28 -10.42 -9.45
CA GLY A 23 -20.91 -9.84 -8.25
C GLY A 23 -19.93 -9.55 -7.10
N LEU A 24 -18.61 -9.75 -7.29
CA LEU A 24 -17.57 -9.48 -6.30
C LEU A 24 -16.92 -8.13 -6.61
N SER A 25 -17.23 -7.09 -5.83
CA SER A 25 -16.71 -5.74 -6.06
C SER A 25 -15.78 -5.30 -4.93
N PHE A 26 -14.57 -4.89 -5.28
CA PHE A 26 -13.57 -4.32 -4.36
C PHE A 26 -12.77 -3.20 -5.04
N SER A 27 -12.17 -2.31 -4.25
CA SER A 27 -11.26 -1.27 -4.75
C SER A 27 -9.87 -1.82 -5.00
N LEU A 28 -9.12 -1.21 -5.93
CA LEU A 28 -7.71 -1.53 -6.11
C LEU A 28 -6.90 -1.30 -4.83
N SER A 29 -7.27 -0.28 -4.03
CA SER A 29 -6.60 0.01 -2.76
C SER A 29 -6.72 -1.13 -1.75
N ALA A 30 -7.85 -1.84 -1.71
CA ALA A 30 -8.00 -3.01 -0.84
C ALA A 30 -7.08 -4.16 -1.27
N TYR A 31 -6.95 -4.39 -2.57
CA TYR A 31 -5.99 -5.34 -3.11
C TYR A 31 -4.55 -4.93 -2.80
N PHE A 32 -4.22 -3.66 -2.98
CA PHE A 32 -2.90 -3.11 -2.68
C PHE A 32 -2.52 -3.33 -1.21
N ILE A 33 -3.44 -3.10 -0.28
CA ILE A 33 -3.19 -3.34 1.15
C ILE A 33 -2.99 -4.82 1.44
N LYS A 34 -3.82 -5.71 0.85
CA LYS A 34 -3.68 -7.15 1.08
C LYS A 34 -2.31 -7.67 0.62
N THR A 35 -1.88 -7.29 -0.56
CA THR A 35 -0.57 -7.69 -1.11
C THR A 35 0.60 -6.98 -0.41
N LEU A 36 0.42 -5.72 0.02
CA LEU A 36 1.40 -4.99 0.82
C LEU A 36 1.71 -5.70 2.13
N VAL A 37 0.68 -6.21 2.81
CA VAL A 37 0.85 -6.97 4.07
C VAL A 37 1.68 -8.23 3.85
N ILE A 38 1.51 -8.93 2.74
CA ILE A 38 2.33 -10.10 2.39
C ILE A 38 3.79 -9.68 2.22
N ALA A 39 4.05 -8.62 1.46
CA ALA A 39 5.40 -8.10 1.29
C ALA A 39 6.03 -7.64 2.63
N LEU A 40 5.25 -7.05 3.54
CA LEU A 40 5.71 -6.66 4.88
C LEU A 40 6.06 -7.87 5.75
N LYS A 41 5.34 -9.00 5.63
CA LYS A 41 5.68 -10.24 6.34
C LYS A 41 7.04 -10.81 5.91
N GLU A 42 7.37 -10.69 4.63
CA GLU A 42 8.67 -11.14 4.09
C GLU A 42 9.80 -10.13 4.35
N HIS A 43 9.45 -8.85 4.55
CA HIS A 43 10.40 -7.76 4.80
C HIS A 43 10.04 -7.00 6.10
N PRO A 44 10.10 -7.66 7.27
CA PRO A 44 9.57 -7.12 8.53
C PRO A 44 10.29 -5.84 9.00
N ILE A 45 11.47 -5.56 8.48
CA ILE A 45 12.22 -4.34 8.79
C ILE A 45 11.43 -3.06 8.47
N PHE A 46 10.54 -3.10 7.46
CA PHE A 46 9.66 -1.98 7.11
C PHE A 46 8.38 -1.91 7.94
N ASN A 47 8.06 -2.96 8.70
CA ASN A 47 6.98 -2.98 9.69
C ASN A 47 7.57 -2.86 11.10
N SER A 48 8.28 -1.76 11.36
CA SER A 48 9.07 -1.58 12.58
C SER A 48 9.01 -0.15 13.12
N THR A 49 9.55 0.04 14.31
CA THR A 49 9.83 1.34 14.92
C THR A 49 11.26 1.38 15.41
N LEU A 50 11.90 2.56 15.34
CA LEU A 50 13.21 2.81 15.91
C LEU A 50 13.05 3.38 17.32
N ASP A 51 13.50 2.63 18.33
CA ASP A 51 13.62 3.12 19.70
C ASP A 51 15.02 3.75 19.88
N GLU A 52 15.11 5.05 19.60
CA GLU A 52 16.38 5.81 19.66
C GLU A 52 16.98 5.85 21.06
N LYS A 53 16.17 5.72 22.13
CA LYS A 53 16.67 5.77 23.51
C LYS A 53 17.44 4.52 23.89
N ASN A 54 17.00 3.38 23.36
CA ASN A 54 17.58 2.08 23.68
C ASN A 54 18.46 1.55 22.53
N ASP A 55 18.56 2.29 21.43
CA ASP A 55 19.29 1.91 20.20
C ASP A 55 18.85 0.54 19.65
N VAL A 56 17.54 0.33 19.59
CA VAL A 56 16.96 -0.93 19.11
C VAL A 56 15.88 -0.70 18.07
N ILE A 57 15.79 -1.62 17.10
CA ILE A 57 14.69 -1.70 16.14
C ILE A 57 13.67 -2.70 16.69
N ARG A 58 12.42 -2.25 16.82
CA ARG A 58 11.29 -3.10 17.25
C ARG A 58 10.50 -3.51 16.03
N LEU A 59 10.53 -4.79 15.69
CA LEU A 59 9.67 -5.37 14.66
C LEU A 59 8.27 -5.57 15.23
N HIS A 60 7.23 -5.35 14.41
CA HIS A 60 5.84 -5.56 14.79
C HIS A 60 5.30 -6.85 14.17
N ASP A 61 4.64 -7.67 14.98
CA ASP A 61 3.91 -8.87 14.52
C ASP A 61 2.48 -8.54 14.08
N ASP A 62 1.98 -7.35 14.45
CA ASP A 62 0.70 -6.82 14.01
C ASP A 62 0.89 -6.02 12.71
N TYR A 63 -0.10 -6.11 11.81
CA TYR A 63 -0.12 -5.38 10.53
C TYR A 63 -1.28 -4.39 10.55
N HIS A 64 -1.03 -3.22 11.14
CA HIS A 64 -1.97 -2.12 11.27
C HIS A 64 -1.63 -1.02 10.27
N ILE A 65 -2.45 -0.89 9.22
CA ILE A 65 -2.14 -0.03 8.08
C ILE A 65 -2.83 1.33 8.22
N GLY A 66 -2.02 2.37 8.37
CA GLY A 66 -2.48 3.76 8.32
C GLY A 66 -2.90 4.14 6.91
N LEU A 67 -4.05 4.79 6.78
CA LEU A 67 -4.64 5.22 5.51
C LEU A 67 -4.59 6.74 5.44
N ALA A 68 -3.62 7.33 4.73
CA ALA A 68 -3.55 8.77 4.57
C ALA A 68 -4.81 9.30 3.85
N THR A 69 -5.66 10.00 4.57
CA THR A 69 -6.98 10.42 4.12
C THR A 69 -7.12 11.94 4.21
N ASN A 70 -7.60 12.55 3.13
CA ASN A 70 -7.94 13.98 3.12
C ASN A 70 -9.29 14.17 3.84
N ALA A 71 -9.29 14.92 4.93
CA ALA A 71 -10.45 15.26 5.73
C ALA A 71 -10.67 16.79 5.72
N PRO A 72 -11.85 17.32 6.17
CA PRO A 72 -12.12 18.75 6.16
C PRO A 72 -11.06 19.59 6.88
N ASP A 73 -10.53 19.10 8.00
CA ASP A 73 -9.54 19.79 8.83
C ASP A 73 -8.08 19.48 8.43
N GLY A 74 -7.87 18.81 7.30
CA GLY A 74 -6.56 18.48 6.76
C GLY A 74 -6.30 16.98 6.62
N LEU A 75 -5.01 16.61 6.50
CA LEU A 75 -4.60 15.21 6.37
C LEU A 75 -4.71 14.49 7.71
N ILE A 76 -5.41 13.36 7.70
CA ILE A 76 -5.55 12.46 8.86
C ILE A 76 -5.22 11.03 8.45
N VAL A 77 -4.75 10.22 9.39
CA VAL A 77 -4.31 8.85 9.10
C VAL A 77 -5.05 7.84 9.99
N PRO A 78 -6.32 7.50 9.67
CA PRO A 78 -7.00 6.41 10.35
C PRO A 78 -6.30 5.07 10.08
N VAL A 79 -6.44 4.13 11.01
CA VAL A 79 -5.69 2.88 11.03
C VAL A 79 -6.62 1.68 10.85
N LEU A 80 -6.43 0.98 9.74
CA LEU A 80 -7.01 -0.34 9.47
C LEU A 80 -6.26 -1.37 10.31
N LYS A 81 -6.91 -1.91 11.33
CA LYS A 81 -6.31 -2.87 12.27
C LYS A 81 -6.29 -4.28 11.69
N HIS A 82 -5.22 -5.06 12.03
CA HIS A 82 -5.09 -6.49 11.69
C HIS A 82 -5.40 -6.79 10.22
N ALA A 83 -4.78 -6.03 9.30
CA ALA A 83 -5.02 -6.17 7.85
C ALA A 83 -4.60 -7.55 7.32
N ASP A 84 -3.67 -8.22 7.96
CA ASP A 84 -3.23 -9.59 7.65
C ASP A 84 -4.34 -10.64 7.82
N GLN A 85 -5.21 -10.45 8.82
CA GLN A 85 -6.31 -11.36 9.17
C GLN A 85 -7.59 -11.14 8.36
N LYS A 86 -7.61 -10.15 7.47
CA LYS A 86 -8.79 -9.74 6.71
C LYS A 86 -8.71 -10.18 5.26
N SER A 87 -9.87 -10.55 4.70
CA SER A 87 -10.03 -10.73 3.25
C SER A 87 -9.97 -9.37 2.53
N ILE A 88 -9.78 -9.38 1.20
CA ILE A 88 -9.83 -8.16 0.38
C ILE A 88 -11.17 -7.43 0.55
N LEU A 89 -12.29 -8.16 0.62
CA LEU A 89 -13.63 -7.57 0.78
C LEU A 89 -13.79 -6.91 2.15
N GLN A 90 -13.30 -7.54 3.23
CA GLN A 90 -13.32 -6.95 4.58
C GLN A 90 -12.43 -5.69 4.67
N ILE A 91 -11.25 -5.72 4.03
CA ILE A 91 -10.38 -4.54 3.92
C ILE A 91 -11.11 -3.41 3.19
N ASP A 92 -11.77 -3.71 2.06
CA ASP A 92 -12.48 -2.71 1.25
C ASP A 92 -13.63 -2.05 2.02
N GLU A 93 -14.41 -2.84 2.74
CA GLU A 93 -15.53 -2.35 3.56
C GLU A 93 -15.02 -1.44 4.70
N GLU A 94 -14.03 -1.91 5.47
CA GLU A 94 -13.49 -1.14 6.58
C GLU A 94 -12.77 0.13 6.14
N MET A 95 -12.03 0.10 5.03
CA MET A 95 -11.43 1.29 4.42
C MET A 95 -12.49 2.34 4.06
N LYS A 96 -13.59 1.93 3.42
CA LYS A 96 -14.69 2.84 3.06
C LYS A 96 -15.29 3.48 4.29
N GLU A 97 -15.52 2.70 5.34
CA GLU A 97 -16.08 3.19 6.59
C GLU A 97 -15.12 4.15 7.31
N LEU A 98 -13.83 3.82 7.42
CA LEU A 98 -12.82 4.70 7.99
C LEU A 98 -12.72 6.01 7.20
N THR A 99 -12.74 5.95 5.87
CA THR A 99 -12.71 7.14 5.00
C THR A 99 -13.96 7.99 5.19
N ARG A 100 -15.16 7.39 5.23
CA ARG A 100 -16.43 8.10 5.49
C ARG A 100 -16.39 8.81 6.84
N ARG A 101 -15.94 8.11 7.88
CA ARG A 101 -15.84 8.68 9.23
C ARG A 101 -14.80 9.81 9.30
N ALA A 102 -13.68 9.68 8.58
CA ALA A 102 -12.68 10.74 8.47
C ALA A 102 -13.28 12.01 7.83
N GLN A 103 -14.04 11.87 6.75
CA GLN A 103 -14.66 12.97 6.03
C GLN A 103 -15.77 13.67 6.82
N ASN A 104 -16.39 12.96 7.77
CA ASN A 104 -17.47 13.49 8.62
C ASN A 104 -16.99 13.91 10.03
N ASN A 105 -15.68 13.90 10.29
CA ASN A 105 -15.09 14.16 11.63
C ASN A 105 -15.64 13.22 12.73
N GLU A 106 -15.95 11.95 12.36
CA GLU A 106 -16.51 10.93 13.25
C GLU A 106 -15.44 9.97 13.80
N LEU A 107 -14.15 10.17 13.47
CA LEU A 107 -13.07 9.33 13.96
C LEU A 107 -12.81 9.55 15.45
N LYS A 108 -12.53 8.47 16.16
CA LYS A 108 -12.13 8.47 17.57
C LYS A 108 -10.61 8.42 17.68
N GLY A 109 -10.08 8.80 18.84
CA GLY A 109 -8.64 8.76 19.09
C GLY A 109 -8.02 7.36 18.95
N GLU A 110 -8.80 6.28 19.17
CA GLU A 110 -8.38 4.89 18.97
C GLU A 110 -8.21 4.52 17.50
N ASP A 111 -8.98 5.15 16.61
CA ASP A 111 -8.89 4.94 15.16
C ASP A 111 -7.59 5.51 14.55
N LEU A 112 -6.91 6.40 15.27
CA LEU A 112 -5.73 7.13 14.81
C LEU A 112 -4.42 6.58 15.38
N ARG A 113 -4.46 5.54 16.22
CA ARG A 113 -3.30 5.07 16.97
C ARG A 113 -2.91 3.65 16.61
N GLY A 114 -1.63 3.37 16.81
CA GLY A 114 -1.07 2.02 16.69
C GLY A 114 -0.88 1.55 15.25
N GLY A 115 -0.87 2.45 14.25
CA GLY A 115 -0.47 2.09 12.89
C GLY A 115 1.00 1.66 12.85
N THR A 116 1.30 0.59 12.14
CA THR A 116 2.66 0.04 12.01
C THR A 116 3.32 0.37 10.67
N PHE A 117 2.51 0.64 9.67
CA PHE A 117 2.93 1.10 8.33
C PHE A 117 1.85 2.03 7.77
N THR A 118 2.20 2.96 6.89
CA THR A 118 1.22 3.87 6.26
C THR A 118 1.24 3.76 4.74
N ILE A 119 0.04 3.75 4.14
CA ILE A 119 -0.17 3.88 2.70
C ILE A 119 -0.85 5.21 2.40
N SER A 120 -0.37 5.91 1.37
CA SER A 120 -0.96 7.17 0.89
C SER A 120 -1.35 7.01 -0.57
N ASN A 121 -2.64 7.15 -0.90
CA ASN A 121 -3.11 7.09 -2.27
C ASN A 121 -3.40 8.51 -2.79
N VAL A 122 -2.44 9.08 -3.49
CA VAL A 122 -2.53 10.41 -4.12
C VAL A 122 -2.78 10.34 -5.63
N GLY A 123 -3.01 9.13 -6.15
CA GLY A 123 -3.36 8.88 -7.56
C GLY A 123 -4.62 9.63 -8.00
N PRO A 124 -5.73 9.60 -7.26
CA PRO A 124 -6.95 10.34 -7.58
C PRO A 124 -6.75 11.86 -7.63
N LEU A 125 -5.74 12.39 -6.94
CA LEU A 125 -5.35 13.81 -6.98
C LEU A 125 -4.49 14.15 -8.18
N GLY A 126 -4.09 13.15 -8.99
CA GLY A 126 -3.33 13.35 -10.24
C GLY A 126 -1.81 13.32 -10.06
N SER A 127 -1.29 13.00 -8.88
CA SER A 127 0.15 12.88 -8.62
C SER A 127 0.80 11.80 -9.48
N ILE A 128 2.02 12.05 -9.94
CA ILE A 128 2.87 11.09 -10.66
C ILE A 128 4.11 10.66 -9.87
N GLY A 129 4.36 11.29 -8.73
CA GLY A 129 5.46 11.03 -7.83
C GLY A 129 5.44 12.02 -6.67
N ALA A 130 5.99 11.61 -5.54
CA ALA A 130 6.17 12.41 -4.34
C ALA A 130 7.34 11.88 -3.51
N THR A 131 7.80 12.67 -2.54
CA THR A 131 8.69 12.22 -1.48
C THR A 131 7.94 12.32 -0.16
N PRO A 132 7.11 11.31 0.18
CA PRO A 132 6.24 11.39 1.35
C PRO A 132 7.04 11.42 2.64
N ILE A 133 6.50 12.10 3.65
CA ILE A 133 7.08 12.14 4.99
C ILE A 133 6.59 10.91 5.77
N ILE A 134 7.50 10.20 6.42
CA ILE A 134 7.20 9.04 7.24
C ILE A 134 6.34 9.46 8.43
N ASN A 135 5.29 8.71 8.71
CA ASN A 135 4.39 8.94 9.83
C ASN A 135 5.00 8.35 11.12
N ALA A 136 5.72 9.17 11.88
CA ALA A 136 6.37 8.72 13.12
C ALA A 136 5.36 8.08 14.10
N PRO A 137 5.73 7.00 14.83
CA PRO A 137 7.06 6.39 14.96
C PRO A 137 7.37 5.30 13.93
N GLN A 138 6.57 5.14 12.88
CA GLN A 138 6.81 4.18 11.80
C GLN A 138 8.13 4.45 11.10
N THR A 139 8.66 3.44 10.41
CA THR A 139 9.95 3.52 9.73
C THR A 139 9.84 3.63 8.22
N ALA A 140 8.64 3.42 7.68
CA ALA A 140 8.38 3.52 6.24
C ALA A 140 6.94 3.96 5.94
N LEU A 141 6.76 4.51 4.73
CA LEU A 141 5.48 4.88 4.14
C LEU A 141 5.54 4.65 2.63
N LEU A 142 4.46 4.13 2.06
CA LEU A 142 4.31 3.92 0.63
C LEU A 142 3.26 4.87 0.06
N ALA A 143 3.62 5.68 -0.93
CA ALA A 143 2.69 6.51 -1.68
C ALA A 143 2.41 5.89 -3.06
N ILE A 144 1.13 5.79 -3.40
CA ILE A 144 0.62 5.33 -4.69
C ILE A 144 0.23 6.55 -5.51
N HIS A 145 0.63 6.57 -6.78
CA HIS A 145 0.38 7.66 -7.68
C HIS A 145 -0.61 7.27 -8.78
N LYS A 146 -0.84 8.20 -9.71
CA LYS A 146 -1.79 8.04 -10.80
C LYS A 146 -1.39 6.91 -11.75
N THR A 147 -2.30 5.97 -11.97
CA THR A 147 -2.20 5.02 -13.08
C THR A 147 -2.40 5.73 -14.41
N LYS A 148 -1.54 5.46 -15.38
CA LYS A 148 -1.61 6.02 -16.74
C LYS A 148 -1.51 4.94 -17.78
N ARG A 149 -2.28 5.11 -18.87
CA ARG A 149 -2.09 4.31 -20.09
C ARG A 149 -0.78 4.73 -20.77
N ARG A 150 0.12 3.77 -20.98
CA ARG A 150 1.41 3.99 -21.65
C ARG A 150 1.69 2.84 -22.62
N PRO A 151 2.50 3.07 -23.67
CA PRO A 151 3.11 1.98 -24.42
C PRO A 151 4.00 1.15 -23.49
N VAL A 152 3.80 -0.17 -23.51
CA VAL A 152 4.63 -1.14 -22.78
C VAL A 152 5.10 -2.21 -23.73
N VAL A 153 6.26 -2.79 -23.46
CA VAL A 153 6.77 -3.94 -24.20
C VAL A 153 6.27 -5.20 -23.51
N THR A 154 5.56 -6.05 -24.24
CA THR A 154 5.08 -7.34 -23.73
C THR A 154 6.18 -8.38 -23.70
N LYS A 155 5.90 -9.54 -23.06
CA LYS A 155 6.84 -10.67 -23.02
C LYS A 155 7.19 -11.24 -24.39
N ASP A 156 6.35 -10.98 -25.39
CA ASP A 156 6.52 -11.42 -26.79
C ASP A 156 7.15 -10.32 -27.68
N ASP A 157 7.81 -9.34 -27.08
CA ASP A 157 8.48 -8.22 -27.75
C ASP A 157 7.52 -7.37 -28.63
N GLN A 158 6.23 -7.28 -28.25
CA GLN A 158 5.25 -6.45 -28.92
C GLN A 158 4.99 -5.17 -28.10
N ILE A 159 4.64 -4.09 -28.81
CA ILE A 159 4.18 -2.86 -28.16
C ILE A 159 2.68 -2.95 -27.91
N ALA A 160 2.27 -2.84 -26.67
CA ALA A 160 0.87 -2.80 -26.25
C ALA A 160 0.58 -1.55 -25.40
N ILE A 161 -0.69 -1.28 -25.13
CA ILE A 161 -1.07 -0.25 -24.17
C ILE A 161 -1.26 -0.91 -22.81
N GLY A 162 -0.44 -0.52 -21.83
CA GLY A 162 -0.53 -0.96 -20.45
C GLY A 162 -1.04 0.14 -19.51
N GLU A 163 -1.57 -0.28 -18.39
CA GLU A 163 -2.00 0.58 -17.27
C GLU A 163 -0.86 0.65 -16.24
N VAL A 164 0.00 1.66 -16.32
CA VAL A 164 1.21 1.78 -15.50
C VAL A 164 0.97 2.72 -14.34
N MET A 165 1.19 2.23 -13.14
CA MET A 165 1.16 2.97 -11.88
C MET A 165 2.57 3.24 -11.39
N THR A 166 2.84 4.48 -10.97
CA THR A 166 4.07 4.81 -10.24
C THR A 166 3.82 4.80 -8.73
N MET A 167 4.87 4.52 -7.97
CA MET A 167 4.85 4.55 -6.51
C MET A 167 6.12 5.17 -5.96
N SER A 168 6.06 5.64 -4.71
CA SER A 168 7.21 6.19 -3.97
C SER A 168 7.20 5.62 -2.57
N MET A 169 8.28 5.01 -2.15
CA MET A 169 8.45 4.49 -0.80
C MET A 169 9.48 5.33 -0.06
N SER A 170 9.06 6.05 0.98
CA SER A 170 9.97 6.68 1.93
C SER A 170 10.26 5.74 3.09
N PHE A 171 11.53 5.66 3.48
CA PHE A 171 11.96 4.82 4.61
C PHE A 171 13.12 5.46 5.36
N ASP A 172 13.27 5.09 6.63
CA ASP A 172 14.38 5.53 7.46
C ASP A 172 15.65 4.75 7.10
N HIS A 173 16.63 5.45 6.50
CA HIS A 173 17.86 4.83 6.02
C HIS A 173 18.81 4.38 7.14
N ARG A 174 18.51 4.73 8.40
CA ARG A 174 19.21 4.18 9.58
C ARG A 174 18.82 2.73 9.85
N ILE A 175 17.66 2.29 9.33
CA ILE A 175 17.04 0.99 9.60
C ILE A 175 17.20 0.05 8.42
N ALA A 176 17.03 0.53 7.21
CA ALA A 176 17.10 -0.25 5.98
C ALA A 176 17.90 0.48 4.91
N ASP A 177 18.51 -0.26 4.03
CA ASP A 177 19.24 0.27 2.88
C ASP A 177 18.41 0.24 1.58
N GLY A 178 18.99 0.77 0.50
CA GLY A 178 18.35 0.83 -0.80
C GLY A 178 18.07 -0.56 -1.40
N ALA A 179 18.95 -1.54 -1.17
CA ALA A 179 18.76 -2.89 -1.70
C ALA A 179 17.56 -3.58 -1.08
N GLN A 180 17.37 -3.40 0.25
CA GLN A 180 16.21 -3.91 0.97
C GLN A 180 14.90 -3.23 0.49
N ALA A 181 14.93 -1.91 0.24
CA ALA A 181 13.78 -1.19 -0.27
C ALA A 181 13.39 -1.66 -1.69
N VAL A 182 14.37 -1.87 -2.57
CA VAL A 182 14.14 -2.43 -3.92
C VAL A 182 13.58 -3.85 -3.83
N ALA A 183 14.14 -4.72 -2.98
CA ALA A 183 13.63 -6.08 -2.81
C ALA A 183 12.17 -6.10 -2.34
N PHE A 184 11.83 -5.26 -1.37
CA PHE A 184 10.46 -5.12 -0.87
C PHE A 184 9.49 -4.63 -1.96
N THR A 185 9.84 -3.57 -2.69
CA THR A 185 8.95 -3.03 -3.73
C THR A 185 8.83 -3.99 -4.91
N ASN A 186 9.90 -4.66 -5.33
CA ASN A 186 9.84 -5.69 -6.37
C ASN A 186 8.91 -6.84 -5.97
N ARG A 187 9.00 -7.30 -4.72
CA ARG A 187 8.11 -8.36 -4.23
C ARG A 187 6.64 -7.92 -4.26
N TRP A 188 6.35 -6.68 -3.93
CA TRP A 188 5.01 -6.13 -4.02
C TRP A 188 4.56 -6.00 -5.48
N VAL A 189 5.40 -5.48 -6.38
CA VAL A 189 5.14 -5.34 -7.82
C VAL A 189 4.79 -6.68 -8.46
N GLU A 190 5.51 -7.77 -8.13
CA GLU A 190 5.18 -9.11 -8.63
C GLU A 190 3.73 -9.52 -8.40
N MET A 191 3.18 -9.19 -7.23
CA MET A 191 1.78 -9.50 -6.89
C MET A 191 0.78 -8.53 -7.54
N LEU A 192 1.21 -7.31 -7.86
CA LEU A 192 0.38 -6.33 -8.58
C LEU A 192 0.27 -6.66 -10.06
N GLU A 193 1.36 -7.09 -10.70
CA GLU A 193 1.42 -7.43 -12.12
C GLU A 193 0.81 -8.79 -12.45
N ASP A 194 0.86 -9.74 -11.49
CA ASP A 194 0.25 -11.07 -11.61
C ASP A 194 -0.65 -11.38 -10.41
N PRO A 195 -1.95 -11.01 -10.48
CA PRO A 195 -2.86 -11.20 -9.35
C PRO A 195 -3.12 -12.67 -8.99
N LYS A 196 -2.81 -13.62 -9.88
CA LYS A 196 -2.94 -15.06 -9.60
C LYS A 196 -1.94 -15.52 -8.53
N ARG A 197 -0.82 -14.83 -8.39
CA ARG A 197 0.17 -15.13 -7.33
C ARG A 197 -0.42 -15.04 -5.94
N LEU A 198 -1.35 -14.10 -5.72
CA LEU A 198 -2.00 -13.94 -4.41
C LEU A 198 -2.65 -15.25 -3.93
N VAL A 199 -3.19 -16.07 -4.83
CA VAL A 199 -3.81 -17.37 -4.45
C VAL A 199 -2.79 -18.32 -3.83
N LEU A 200 -1.54 -18.26 -4.24
CA LEU A 200 -0.45 -19.08 -3.72
C LEU A 200 0.05 -18.61 -2.34
N GLU A 201 -0.29 -17.40 -1.94
CA GLU A 201 0.13 -16.75 -0.69
C GLU A 201 -0.93 -16.84 0.43
N LEU A 202 -2.08 -17.43 0.14
CA LEU A 202 -3.22 -17.48 1.07
C LEU A 202 -3.22 -18.72 2.01
N ILE A 203 -2.03 -19.24 2.36
CA ILE A 203 -1.89 -20.36 3.29
C ILE A 203 -1.60 -19.86 4.69
#